data_4190a070b9abf622dbbc8ad4fbf77e1b
#
_entry.id   4190a070b9abf622dbbc8ad4fbf77e1b
#
_cell.length_a   1.000
_cell.length_b   1.000
_cell.length_c   1.000
_cell.angle_alpha   90.00
_cell.angle_beta   90.00
_cell.angle_gamma   90.00
#
_symmetry.space_group_name_H-M   'P 1'
#
loop_
_entity.id
_entity.type
_entity.pdbx_description
1 polymer ?
#
loop_
_entity_poly.entity_id
_entity_poly.type
_entity_poly.pdbx_seq_one_letter_code
_entity_poly.pdbx_strand_id
1 'polypeptide(L)'
;MIGIDIEFKNRPNEDGTLSSFTIKDCLVSQTSTPTAPKPEVMVHIPKTSSETVDGAWFDYKGHSYHVVGTTVPLIKENTPSRWDRYCIAQRIY
;
A
#
# COMPACT_ATOMS: atom_id res chain seq x y z
N MET A 1 0.98 -17.06 -4.97
CA MET A 1 1.73 -16.03 -4.24
C MET A 1 1.21 -15.89 -2.83
N ILE A 2 2.10 -15.70 -1.88
CA ILE A 2 1.76 -15.52 -0.49
C ILE A 2 1.79 -14.03 -0.17
N GLY A 3 0.67 -13.51 0.32
CA GLY A 3 0.60 -12.14 0.80
C GLY A 3 1.20 -11.97 2.19
N ILE A 4 1.40 -10.74 2.59
CA ILE A 4 1.90 -10.37 3.90
C ILE A 4 0.92 -9.44 4.61
N ASP A 5 0.98 -9.40 5.92
CA ASP A 5 0.18 -8.47 6.71
C ASP A 5 0.95 -7.15 6.82
N ILE A 6 0.26 -6.04 6.58
CA ILE A 6 0.85 -4.71 6.68
C ILE A 6 0.04 -3.88 7.65
N GLU A 7 0.72 -3.33 8.66
CA GLU A 7 0.11 -2.35 9.55
C GLU A 7 0.26 -0.96 8.95
N PHE A 8 -0.86 -0.39 8.53
CA PHE A 8 -0.92 0.99 8.05
C PHE A 8 -1.19 1.91 9.22
N LYS A 9 -0.37 2.94 9.37
CA LYS A 9 -0.39 3.84 10.51
C LYS A 9 -0.77 5.25 10.09
N ASN A 10 -1.54 5.91 10.95
CA ASN A 10 -1.81 7.34 10.84
C ASN A 10 -2.40 7.74 9.49
N ARG A 11 -3.37 6.96 8.99
CA ARG A 11 -4.13 7.36 7.80
C ARG A 11 -5.00 8.56 8.14
N PRO A 12 -4.88 9.70 7.43
CA PRO A 12 -5.75 10.84 7.67
C PRO A 12 -7.20 10.53 7.32
N ASN A 13 -8.12 10.92 8.19
CA ASN A 13 -9.55 10.84 7.97
C ASN A 13 -10.10 12.23 7.64
N GLU A 14 -11.29 12.27 7.04
CA GLU A 14 -11.92 13.53 6.63
C GLU A 14 -12.19 14.47 7.81
N ASP A 15 -12.44 13.90 9.00
CA ASP A 15 -12.72 14.68 10.21
C ASP A 15 -11.46 15.16 10.94
N GLY A 16 -10.27 14.94 10.37
CA GLY A 16 -9.00 15.34 10.95
C GLY A 16 -8.40 14.33 11.92
N THR A 17 -9.06 13.22 12.19
CA THR A 17 -8.49 12.16 13.03
C THR A 17 -7.58 11.25 12.19
N LEU A 18 -6.80 10.42 12.89
CA LEU A 18 -5.90 9.45 12.26
C LEU A 18 -6.34 8.04 12.64
N SER A 19 -6.26 7.13 11.68
CA SER A 19 -6.59 5.72 11.88
C SER A 19 -5.37 4.84 11.60
N SER A 20 -5.21 3.80 12.42
CA SER A 20 -4.20 2.76 12.20
C SER A 20 -4.89 1.41 12.17
N PHE A 21 -4.50 0.56 11.24
CA PHE A 21 -5.16 -0.73 11.02
C PHE A 21 -4.22 -1.68 10.28
N THR A 22 -4.48 -2.97 10.39
CA THR A 22 -3.71 -3.99 9.66
C THR A 22 -4.55 -4.55 8.53
N ILE A 23 -3.97 -4.60 7.33
CA ILE A 23 -4.57 -5.30 6.20
C ILE A 23 -3.77 -6.57 5.97
N LYS A 24 -4.46 -7.71 6.01
CA LYS A 24 -3.86 -9.01 5.77
C LYS A 24 -3.78 -9.30 4.27
N ASP A 25 -2.79 -10.10 3.88
CA ASP A 25 -2.65 -10.61 2.52
C ASP A 25 -2.38 -9.51 1.48
N CYS A 26 -1.55 -8.54 1.84
CA CYS A 26 -1.06 -7.54 0.88
C CYS A 26 0.11 -8.10 0.09
N LEU A 27 0.34 -7.55 -1.10
CA LEU A 27 1.49 -7.90 -1.93
C LEU A 27 2.30 -6.64 -2.20
N VAL A 28 3.59 -6.68 -1.86
CA VAL A 28 4.50 -5.55 -2.07
C VAL A 28 5.47 -5.89 -3.20
N SER A 29 5.57 -5.00 -4.18
CA SER A 29 6.53 -5.14 -5.28
C SER A 29 7.29 -3.83 -5.44
N GLN A 30 8.57 -3.94 -5.83
CA GLN A 30 9.41 -2.78 -6.06
C GLN A 30 9.14 -2.24 -7.46
N THR A 31 8.88 -0.93 -7.57
CA THR A 31 8.56 -0.29 -8.84
C THR A 31 9.69 0.62 -9.33
N SER A 32 10.65 0.98 -8.46
CA SER A 32 11.76 1.85 -8.82
C SER A 32 13.06 1.07 -8.89
N THR A 33 14.02 1.60 -9.65
CA THR A 33 15.36 1.01 -9.69
C THR A 33 16.12 1.35 -8.41
N PRO A 34 17.14 0.54 -8.04
CA PRO A 34 17.95 0.83 -6.85
C PRO A 34 18.64 2.19 -6.89
N THR A 35 18.82 2.76 -8.07
CA THR A 35 19.46 4.06 -8.26
C THR A 35 18.48 5.23 -8.19
N ALA A 36 17.19 4.97 -8.04
CA ALA A 36 16.20 6.04 -7.93
C ALA A 36 16.45 6.88 -6.68
N PRO A 37 16.35 8.22 -6.75
CA PRO A 37 16.56 9.08 -5.57
C PRO A 37 15.60 8.77 -4.42
N LYS A 38 14.37 8.36 -4.74
CA LYS A 38 13.36 7.95 -3.75
C LYS A 38 12.80 6.60 -4.16
N PRO A 39 13.28 5.51 -3.57
CA PRO A 39 12.75 4.19 -3.88
C PRO A 39 11.25 4.12 -3.58
N GLU A 40 10.53 3.50 -4.48
CA GLU A 40 9.09 3.33 -4.37
C GLU A 40 8.73 1.86 -4.37
N VAL A 41 7.63 1.53 -3.71
CA VAL A 41 7.05 0.20 -3.77
C VAL A 41 5.59 0.34 -4.16
N MET A 42 5.08 -0.70 -4.82
CA MET A 42 3.67 -0.83 -5.13
C MET A 42 3.07 -1.83 -4.16
N VAL A 43 2.02 -1.44 -3.46
CA VAL A 43 1.31 -2.31 -2.53
C VAL A 43 -0.02 -2.68 -3.14
N HIS A 44 -0.22 -3.98 -3.34
CA HIS A 44 -1.49 -4.52 -3.81
C HIS A 44 -2.36 -4.87 -2.62
N ILE A 45 -3.61 -4.40 -2.64
CA ILE A 45 -4.56 -4.55 -1.54
C ILE A 45 -5.63 -5.56 -1.94
N PRO A 46 -5.90 -6.58 -1.11
CA PRO A 46 -6.88 -7.59 -1.44
C PRO A 46 -8.32 -7.05 -1.34
N LYS A 47 -9.21 -7.63 -2.12
CA LYS A 47 -10.62 -7.22 -2.12
C LYS A 47 -11.36 -7.60 -0.82
N THR A 48 -10.73 -8.37 0.05
CA THR A 48 -11.29 -8.65 1.38
C THR A 48 -11.25 -7.43 2.30
N SER A 49 -10.44 -6.41 1.96
CA SER A 49 -10.39 -5.17 2.72
C SER A 49 -11.10 -4.06 1.95
N SER A 50 -11.96 -3.32 2.62
CA SER A 50 -12.59 -2.12 2.08
C SER A 50 -11.87 -0.84 2.46
N GLU A 51 -10.78 -0.92 3.25
CA GLU A 51 -10.08 0.25 3.73
C GLU A 51 -9.29 0.94 2.62
N THR A 52 -9.27 2.27 2.66
CA THR A 52 -8.33 3.06 1.87
C THR A 52 -7.09 3.30 2.70
N VAL A 53 -5.95 3.43 2.03
CA VAL A 53 -4.65 3.61 2.72
C VAL A 53 -4.00 4.93 2.34
N ASP A 54 -4.72 5.81 1.69
CA ASP A 54 -4.20 7.09 1.18
C ASP A 54 -3.63 7.92 2.32
N GLY A 55 -2.35 8.29 2.23
CA GLY A 55 -1.67 9.08 3.24
C GLY A 55 -1.16 8.32 4.46
N ALA A 56 -1.38 7.02 4.52
CA ALA A 56 -0.90 6.19 5.63
C ALA A 56 0.59 5.91 5.52
N TRP A 57 1.17 5.45 6.62
CA TRP A 57 2.57 5.06 6.73
C TRP A 57 2.64 3.57 7.05
N PHE A 58 3.70 2.90 6.64
CA PHE A 58 3.94 1.51 7.02
C PHE A 58 5.43 1.19 6.99
N ASP A 59 5.81 0.14 7.72
CA ASP A 59 7.18 -0.36 7.72
C ASP A 59 7.25 -1.64 6.89
N TYR A 60 8.31 -1.79 6.10
CA TYR A 60 8.53 -2.97 5.29
C TYR A 60 10.03 -3.20 5.14
N LYS A 61 10.49 -4.39 5.52
CA LYS A 61 11.90 -4.80 5.42
C LYS A 61 12.87 -3.78 6.00
N GLY A 62 12.56 -3.25 7.19
CA GLY A 62 13.44 -2.33 7.89
C GLY A 62 13.39 -0.89 7.41
N HIS A 63 12.50 -0.56 6.49
CA HIS A 63 12.33 0.79 5.98
C HIS A 63 10.91 1.27 6.21
N SER A 64 10.77 2.57 6.41
CA SER A 64 9.45 3.21 6.53
C SER A 64 9.04 3.79 5.19
N TYR A 65 7.77 3.63 4.85
CA TYR A 65 7.18 4.11 3.61
C TYR A 65 5.97 4.98 3.88
N HIS A 66 5.74 5.95 3.01
CA HIS A 66 4.57 6.81 3.05
C HIS A 66 3.77 6.62 1.77
N VAL A 67 2.50 6.30 1.89
CA VAL A 67 1.61 6.14 0.74
C VAL A 67 1.38 7.51 0.12
N VAL A 68 1.71 7.63 -1.16
CA VAL A 68 1.55 8.87 -1.92
C VAL A 68 0.52 8.65 -3.03
N GLY A 69 -0.26 9.69 -3.30
CA GLY A 69 -1.33 9.57 -4.29
C GLY A 69 -2.53 8.81 -3.76
N THR A 70 -3.42 8.44 -4.66
CA THR A 70 -4.66 7.74 -4.33
C THR A 70 -4.55 6.26 -4.65
N THR A 71 -5.31 5.45 -3.92
CA THR A 71 -5.47 4.02 -4.22
C THR A 71 -6.20 3.87 -5.54
N VAL A 72 -5.62 3.07 -6.44
CA VAL A 72 -6.12 2.89 -7.81
C VAL A 72 -6.69 1.49 -7.97
N PRO A 73 -7.91 1.35 -8.50
CA PRO A 73 -8.44 0.02 -8.79
C PRO A 73 -7.68 -0.63 -9.94
N LEU A 74 -7.43 -1.94 -9.80
CA LEU A 74 -6.87 -2.76 -10.85
C LEU A 74 -8.01 -3.29 -11.70
N ILE A 75 -8.07 -2.86 -12.95
CA ILE A 75 -9.03 -3.39 -13.92
C ILE A 75 -8.29 -4.40 -14.77
N LYS A 76 -8.42 -5.68 -14.42
CA LYS A 76 -7.92 -6.77 -15.26
C LYS A 76 -9.11 -7.58 -15.71
N GLU A 77 -9.45 -7.46 -16.97
CA GLU A 77 -10.45 -8.32 -17.58
C GLU A 77 -9.90 -9.75 -17.65
N ASN A 78 -10.75 -10.72 -17.36
CA ASN A 78 -10.48 -12.14 -17.54
C ASN A 78 -9.43 -12.76 -16.61
N THR A 79 -8.96 -12.05 -15.58
CA THR A 79 -8.03 -12.66 -14.62
C THR A 79 -8.58 -12.49 -13.22
N PRO A 80 -9.11 -13.54 -12.59
CA PRO A 80 -9.51 -13.46 -11.19
C PRO A 80 -8.28 -13.19 -10.33
N SER A 81 -8.31 -12.10 -9.60
CA SER A 81 -7.23 -11.78 -8.67
C SER A 81 -7.85 -11.37 -7.34
N ARG A 82 -7.23 -11.83 -6.26
CA ARG A 82 -7.66 -11.39 -4.94
C ARG A 82 -7.20 -9.97 -4.61
N TRP A 83 -6.24 -9.43 -5.38
CA TRP A 83 -5.78 -8.06 -5.22
C TRP A 83 -6.44 -7.20 -6.29
N ASP A 84 -7.37 -6.34 -5.88
CA ASP A 84 -8.17 -5.53 -6.80
C ASP A 84 -7.81 -4.04 -6.79
N ARG A 85 -6.85 -3.63 -5.95
CA ARG A 85 -6.41 -2.25 -5.86
C ARG A 85 -4.93 -2.20 -5.57
N TYR A 86 -4.31 -1.07 -5.86
CA TYR A 86 -2.92 -0.84 -5.50
C TYR A 86 -2.69 0.62 -5.11
N CYS A 87 -1.63 0.86 -4.37
CA CYS A 87 -1.14 2.19 -4.08
C CYS A 87 0.38 2.22 -4.23
N ILE A 88 0.91 3.42 -4.41
CA ILE A 88 2.35 3.65 -4.48
C ILE A 88 2.79 4.28 -3.16
N ALA A 89 3.89 3.79 -2.61
CA ALA A 89 4.48 4.33 -1.39
C ALA A 89 5.94 4.65 -1.62
N GLN A 90 6.41 5.76 -1.06
CA GLN A 90 7.79 6.20 -1.14
C GLN A 90 8.51 5.93 0.17
N ARG A 91 9.76 5.47 0.07
CA ARG A 91 10.59 5.25 1.24
C ARG A 91 11.00 6.59 1.85
N ILE A 92 10.94 6.62 3.19
CA ILE A 92 11.30 7.79 3.97
C ILE A 92 12.62 7.50 4.68
N TYR A 93 13.48 8.46 4.65
CA TYR A 93 14.80 8.34 5.28
C TYR A 93 14.81 8.91 6.67
#